data_e9ee9e6da36f4c51eb383f959afeb6ad
#
_entry.id   e9ee9e6da36f4c51eb383f959afeb6ad
#
_cell.length_a   1.000
_cell.length_b   1.000
_cell.length_c   1.000
_cell.angle_alpha   90.00
_cell.angle_beta   90.00
_cell.angle_gamma   90.00
#
_symmetry.space_group_name_H-M   'P 1'
#
loop_
_entity.id
_entity.type
_entity.pdbx_description
1 polymer ?
#
loop_
_entity_poly.entity_id
_entity_poly.type
_entity_poly.pdbx_seq_one_letter_code
_entity_poly.pdbx_strand_id
1 'polypeptide(L)'
;MYYNFRNTCFYDHIKIAIAVVIITPLSLVISYFIAKRTHKLFVEQSCIRGELSAHIDEMISNQKVVRAFNYEARSQKDFEKINDKLYNVGVKAQFASSLTNPSTRLINWIVYTAVG
;
A
#
# COMPACT_ATOMS: atom_id res chain seq x y z
N MET A 1 16.41 31.21 -42.30
CA MET A 1 15.20 30.76 -41.60
C MET A 1 15.27 29.30 -41.13
N TYR A 2 15.91 28.39 -41.83
CA TYR A 2 16.06 26.97 -41.48
C TYR A 2 17.01 26.66 -40.31
N TYR A 3 18.02 27.49 -40.07
CA TYR A 3 19.01 27.26 -39.00
C TYR A 3 18.46 27.50 -37.59
N ASN A 4 17.50 28.37 -37.41
CA ASN A 4 16.88 28.63 -36.10
C ASN A 4 15.93 27.51 -35.69
N PHE A 5 15.21 26.90 -36.61
CA PHE A 5 14.26 25.82 -36.31
C PHE A 5 14.96 24.56 -35.74
N ARG A 6 16.12 24.24 -36.35
CA ARG A 6 16.91 23.06 -35.92
C ARG A 6 17.55 23.23 -34.52
N ASN A 7 18.00 24.44 -34.22
CA ASN A 7 18.56 24.75 -32.90
C ASN A 7 17.47 24.80 -31.81
N THR A 8 16.35 25.39 -32.08
CA THR A 8 15.22 25.44 -31.13
C THR A 8 14.71 24.04 -30.83
N CYS A 9 14.54 23.20 -31.83
CA CYS A 9 14.11 21.82 -31.67
C CYS A 9 15.13 21.00 -30.84
N PHE A 10 16.43 21.23 -31.01
CA PHE A 10 17.48 20.55 -30.25
C PHE A 10 17.54 20.99 -28.79
N TYR A 11 17.32 22.27 -28.50
CA TYR A 11 17.23 22.82 -27.16
C TYR A 11 16.01 22.30 -26.39
N ASP A 12 14.87 22.13 -27.07
CA ASP A 12 13.66 21.58 -26.46
C ASP A 12 13.83 20.09 -26.14
N HIS A 13 14.46 19.32 -27.00
CA HIS A 13 14.80 17.91 -26.70
C HIS A 13 15.75 17.76 -25.51
N ILE A 14 16.72 18.65 -25.35
CA ILE A 14 17.63 18.63 -24.20
C ILE A 14 16.92 18.97 -22.91
N LYS A 15 16.04 19.98 -22.90
CA LYS A 15 15.24 20.34 -21.73
C LYS A 15 14.32 19.21 -21.29
N ILE A 16 13.65 18.56 -22.24
CA ILE A 16 12.80 17.39 -21.98
C ILE A 16 13.64 16.24 -21.42
N ALA A 17 14.79 15.95 -22.00
CA ALA A 17 15.68 14.90 -21.52
C ALA A 17 16.14 15.13 -20.06
N ILE A 18 16.53 16.36 -19.73
CA ILE A 18 16.94 16.75 -18.37
C ILE A 18 15.76 16.60 -17.40
N ALA A 19 14.57 17.06 -17.77
CA ALA A 19 13.37 16.92 -16.95
C ALA A 19 13.06 15.46 -16.65
N VAL A 20 13.11 14.58 -17.64
CA VAL A 20 12.86 13.14 -17.49
C VAL A 20 13.92 12.49 -16.58
N VAL A 21 15.21 12.83 -16.77
CA VAL A 21 16.30 12.29 -15.96
C VAL A 21 16.17 12.68 -14.48
N ILE A 22 15.63 13.86 -14.18
CA ILE A 22 15.41 14.29 -12.78
C ILE A 22 14.13 13.69 -12.20
N ILE A 23 13.03 13.63 -12.96
CA ILE A 23 11.74 13.14 -12.47
C ILE A 23 11.76 11.62 -12.25
N THR A 24 12.48 10.87 -13.09
CA THR A 24 12.55 9.40 -12.99
C THR A 24 13.10 8.92 -11.64
N PRO A 25 14.27 9.36 -11.15
CA PRO A 25 14.76 8.92 -9.84
C PRO A 25 13.87 9.42 -8.70
N LEU A 26 13.27 10.59 -8.81
CA LEU A 26 12.35 11.11 -7.81
C LEU A 26 11.11 10.21 -7.67
N SER A 27 10.54 9.76 -8.78
CA SER A 27 9.40 8.85 -8.78
C SER A 27 9.73 7.48 -8.18
N LEU A 28 10.94 6.96 -8.43
CA LEU A 28 11.43 5.71 -7.84
C LEU A 28 11.56 5.81 -6.32
N VAL A 29 12.11 6.91 -5.81
CA VAL A 29 12.24 7.15 -4.37
C VAL A 29 10.87 7.20 -3.70
N ILE A 30 9.92 7.93 -4.27
CA ILE A 30 8.56 8.03 -3.74
C ILE A 30 7.88 6.64 -3.73
N SER A 31 7.98 5.91 -4.84
CA SER A 31 7.41 4.55 -4.96
C SER A 31 8.02 3.59 -3.96
N TYR A 32 9.34 3.66 -3.75
CA TYR A 32 10.02 2.84 -2.76
C TYR A 32 9.53 3.11 -1.33
N PHE A 33 9.36 4.38 -0.96
CA PHE A 33 8.86 4.76 0.36
C PHE A 33 7.43 4.26 0.60
N ILE A 34 6.55 4.42 -0.39
CA ILE A 34 5.17 3.94 -0.32
C ILE A 34 5.16 2.42 -0.21
N ALA A 35 5.91 1.70 -1.05
CA ALA A 35 5.99 0.25 -1.05
C ALA A 35 6.48 -0.31 0.29
N LYS A 36 7.55 0.28 0.86
CA LYS A 36 8.08 -0.13 2.16
C LYS A 36 7.08 0.05 3.30
N ARG A 37 6.36 1.16 3.31
CA ARG A 37 5.34 1.43 4.32
C ARG A 37 4.14 0.48 4.19
N THR A 38 3.67 0.28 2.97
CA THR A 38 2.56 -0.61 2.64
C THR A 38 2.90 -2.07 2.97
N HIS A 39 4.08 -2.53 2.59
CA HIS A 39 4.54 -3.89 2.90
C HIS A 39 4.51 -4.19 4.40
N LYS A 40 4.99 -3.27 5.25
CA LYS A 40 4.95 -3.44 6.71
C LYS A 40 3.53 -3.64 7.23
N LEU A 41 2.58 -2.85 6.76
CA LEU A 41 1.17 -2.95 7.15
C LEU A 41 0.53 -4.26 6.69
N PHE A 42 0.86 -4.74 5.49
CA PHE A 42 0.37 -6.03 4.99
C PHE A 42 0.94 -7.22 5.76
N VAL A 43 2.21 -7.18 6.14
CA VAL A 43 2.81 -8.22 6.98
C VAL A 43 2.15 -8.27 8.35
N GLU A 44 1.93 -7.12 8.98
CA GLU A 44 1.24 -7.01 10.26
C GLU A 44 -0.21 -7.53 10.15
N GLN A 45 -0.94 -7.15 9.10
CA GLN A 45 -2.28 -7.66 8.83
C GLN A 45 -2.31 -9.18 8.65
N SER A 46 -1.35 -9.75 7.91
CA SER A 46 -1.25 -11.19 7.70
C SER A 46 -0.95 -11.95 8.99
N CYS A 47 -0.11 -11.39 9.85
CA CYS A 47 0.18 -11.96 11.17
C CYS A 47 -1.07 -12.01 12.04
N ILE A 48 -1.81 -10.91 12.16
CA ILE A 48 -3.06 -10.84 12.95
C ILE A 48 -4.14 -11.76 12.37
N ARG A 49 -4.21 -11.88 11.04
CA ARG A 49 -5.12 -12.82 10.37
C ARG A 49 -4.77 -14.27 10.70
N GLY A 50 -3.48 -14.60 10.79
CA GLY A 50 -3.02 -15.91 11.24
C GLY A 50 -3.40 -16.19 12.70
N GLU A 51 -3.24 -15.22 13.60
CA GLU A 51 -3.65 -15.28 14.99
C GLU A 51 -5.16 -15.54 15.13
N LEU A 52 -5.97 -14.83 14.34
CA LEU A 52 -7.41 -15.01 14.32
C LEU A 52 -7.81 -16.39 13.82
N SER A 53 -7.18 -16.91 12.76
CA SER A 53 -7.44 -18.24 12.23
C SER A 53 -7.07 -19.32 13.25
N ALA A 54 -5.93 -19.21 13.92
CA ALA A 54 -5.51 -20.14 14.94
C ALA A 54 -6.49 -20.17 16.13
N HIS A 55 -6.98 -19.00 16.56
CA HIS A 55 -7.98 -18.91 17.61
C HIS A 55 -9.31 -19.59 17.22
N ILE A 56 -9.75 -19.39 15.98
CA ILE A 56 -10.96 -20.04 15.44
C ILE A 56 -10.78 -21.56 15.42
N ASP A 57 -9.66 -22.06 14.90
CA ASP A 57 -9.36 -23.48 14.80
C ASP A 57 -9.30 -24.13 16.19
N GLU A 58 -8.71 -23.45 17.17
CA GLU A 58 -8.68 -23.92 18.57
C GLU A 58 -10.10 -24.02 19.16
N MET A 59 -10.93 -23.01 18.93
CA MET A 59 -12.31 -23.00 19.42
C MET A 59 -13.19 -24.07 18.76
N ILE A 60 -13.02 -24.31 17.45
CA ILE A 60 -13.75 -25.35 16.74
C ILE A 60 -13.30 -26.73 17.21
N SER A 61 -12.01 -26.98 17.32
CA SER A 61 -11.45 -28.26 17.75
C SER A 61 -11.85 -28.63 19.18
N ASN A 62 -11.95 -27.64 20.04
CA ASN A 62 -12.29 -27.82 21.45
C ASN A 62 -13.75 -27.46 21.79
N GLN A 63 -14.65 -27.43 20.82
CA GLN A 63 -16.04 -26.97 20.98
C GLN A 63 -16.79 -27.67 22.10
N LYS A 64 -16.55 -29.00 22.33
CA LYS A 64 -17.18 -29.76 23.41
C LYS A 64 -16.74 -29.27 24.80
N VAL A 65 -15.45 -28.92 24.93
CA VAL A 65 -14.86 -28.41 26.17
C VAL A 65 -15.32 -26.98 26.44
N VAL A 66 -15.33 -26.14 25.39
CA VAL A 66 -15.78 -24.73 25.47
C VAL A 66 -17.21 -24.67 25.98
N ARG A 67 -18.12 -25.53 25.49
CA ARG A 67 -19.51 -25.61 25.93
C ARG A 67 -19.64 -26.14 27.35
N ALA A 68 -18.86 -27.19 27.73
CA ALA A 68 -18.90 -27.80 29.04
C ALA A 68 -18.52 -26.82 30.15
N PHE A 69 -17.58 -25.92 29.91
CA PHE A 69 -17.08 -24.92 30.85
C PHE A 69 -17.70 -23.53 30.70
N ASN A 70 -18.73 -23.37 29.85
CA ASN A 70 -19.39 -22.08 29.58
C ASN A 70 -18.41 -20.96 29.20
N TYR A 71 -17.35 -21.32 28.44
CA TYR A 71 -16.24 -20.43 28.04
C TYR A 71 -16.58 -19.57 26.84
N GLU A 72 -17.79 -19.70 26.29
CA GLU A 72 -18.22 -19.03 25.04
C GLU A 72 -18.11 -17.50 25.14
N ALA A 73 -18.56 -16.90 26.23
CA ALA A 73 -18.52 -15.45 26.41
C ALA A 73 -17.10 -14.88 26.48
N ARG A 74 -16.15 -15.65 27.02
CA ARG A 74 -14.75 -15.26 27.11
C ARG A 74 -14.06 -15.39 25.75
N SER A 75 -14.30 -16.50 25.06
CA SER A 75 -13.81 -16.72 23.70
C SER A 75 -14.28 -15.64 22.72
N GLN A 76 -15.55 -15.23 22.83
CA GLN A 76 -16.09 -14.15 22.02
C GLN A 76 -15.38 -12.82 22.27
N LYS A 77 -15.09 -12.48 23.52
CA LYS A 77 -14.34 -11.26 23.86
C LYS A 77 -12.91 -11.27 23.29
N ASP A 78 -12.25 -12.41 23.34
CA ASP A 78 -10.90 -12.54 22.79
C ASP A 78 -10.92 -12.48 21.25
N PHE A 79 -11.91 -13.08 20.62
CA PHE A 79 -12.15 -12.93 19.18
C PHE A 79 -12.39 -11.48 18.80
N GLU A 80 -13.24 -10.75 19.50
CA GLU A 80 -13.53 -9.34 19.25
C GLU A 80 -12.26 -8.48 19.33
N LYS A 81 -11.39 -8.71 20.33
CA LYS A 81 -10.12 -8.00 20.45
C LYS A 81 -9.18 -8.21 19.26
N ILE A 82 -9.06 -9.46 18.79
CA ILE A 82 -8.23 -9.80 17.63
C ILE A 82 -8.85 -9.20 16.38
N ASN A 83 -10.15 -9.28 16.23
CA ASN A 83 -10.89 -8.72 15.11
C ASN A 83 -10.77 -7.19 15.05
N ASP A 84 -10.83 -6.49 16.17
CA ASP A 84 -10.63 -5.04 16.23
C ASP A 84 -9.21 -4.63 15.83
N LYS A 85 -8.21 -5.39 16.25
CA LYS A 85 -6.83 -5.20 15.79
C LYS A 85 -6.73 -5.39 14.27
N LEU A 86 -7.33 -6.47 13.75
CA LEU A 86 -7.34 -6.78 12.33
C LEU A 86 -8.02 -5.66 11.53
N TYR A 87 -9.17 -5.17 12.01
CA TYR A 87 -9.89 -4.07 11.39
C TYR A 87 -9.02 -2.80 11.31
N ASN A 88 -8.41 -2.38 12.43
CA ASN A 88 -7.60 -1.17 12.49
C ASN A 88 -6.37 -1.23 11.58
N VAL A 89 -5.69 -2.38 11.53
CA VAL A 89 -4.52 -2.56 10.65
C VAL A 89 -4.97 -2.74 9.20
N GLY A 90 -6.07 -3.45 8.96
CA GLY A 90 -6.66 -3.65 7.64
C GLY A 90 -7.07 -2.35 6.98
N VAL A 91 -7.75 -1.46 7.70
CA VAL A 91 -8.14 -0.13 7.19
C VAL A 91 -6.90 0.68 6.80
N LYS A 92 -5.86 0.69 7.63
CA LYS A 92 -4.60 1.40 7.34
C LYS A 92 -3.88 0.81 6.11
N ALA A 93 -3.83 -0.52 6.01
CA ALA A 93 -3.22 -1.22 4.88
C ALA A 93 -3.99 -0.93 3.58
N GLN A 94 -5.32 -0.99 3.63
CA GLN A 94 -6.18 -0.70 2.49
C GLN A 94 -6.06 0.75 2.03
N PHE A 95 -6.04 1.69 2.98
CA PHE A 95 -5.84 3.12 2.67
C PHE A 95 -4.47 3.36 2.03
N ALA A 96 -3.39 2.80 2.59
CA ALA A 96 -2.05 2.92 2.03
C ALA A 96 -1.96 2.31 0.62
N SER A 97 -2.61 1.19 0.37
CA SER A 97 -2.69 0.56 -0.95
C SER A 97 -3.48 1.42 -1.95
N SER A 98 -4.59 2.00 -1.52
CA SER A 98 -5.44 2.85 -2.35
C SER A 98 -4.74 4.14 -2.80
N LEU A 99 -3.80 4.66 -2.01
CA LEU A 99 -2.98 5.82 -2.37
C LEU A 99 -1.99 5.56 -3.51
N THR A 100 -1.63 4.31 -3.76
CA THR A 100 -0.66 3.94 -4.81
C THR A 100 -1.15 4.34 -6.20
N ASN A 101 -2.40 4.06 -6.52
CA ASN A 101 -2.98 4.39 -7.84
C ASN A 101 -3.06 5.90 -8.13
N PRO A 102 -3.61 6.75 -7.25
CA PRO A 102 -3.64 8.19 -7.50
C PRO A 102 -2.25 8.81 -7.51
N SER A 103 -1.30 8.32 -6.70
CA SER A 103 0.08 8.81 -6.71
C SER A 103 0.76 8.56 -8.05
N THR A 104 0.61 7.37 -8.63
CA THR A 104 1.16 7.03 -9.94
C THR A 104 0.53 7.90 -11.06
N ARG A 105 -0.77 8.14 -10.99
CA ARG A 105 -1.46 9.00 -11.95
C ARG A 105 -0.98 10.44 -11.87
N LEU A 106 -0.82 10.99 -10.66
CA LEU A 106 -0.28 12.35 -10.47
C LEU A 106 1.12 12.49 -11.07
N ILE A 107 2.01 11.52 -10.84
CA ILE A 107 3.34 11.53 -11.42
C ILE A 107 3.28 11.53 -12.95
N ASN A 108 2.43 10.67 -13.53
CA ASN A 108 2.24 10.64 -14.98
C ASN A 108 1.71 11.97 -15.53
N TRP A 109 0.73 12.60 -14.88
CA TRP A 109 0.22 13.90 -15.26
C TRP A 109 1.29 14.99 -15.23
N ILE A 110 2.15 14.99 -14.20
CA ILE A 110 3.27 15.93 -14.11
C ILE A 110 4.26 15.70 -15.26
N VAL A 111 4.57 14.44 -15.58
CA VAL A 111 5.45 14.12 -16.70
C VAL A 111 4.84 14.57 -18.03
N TYR A 112 3.57 14.30 -18.28
CA TYR A 112 2.89 14.74 -19.49
C TYR A 112 2.86 16.27 -19.64
N THR A 113 2.61 16.98 -18.54
CA THR A 113 2.61 18.46 -18.54
C THR A 113 4.01 19.03 -18.76
N ALA A 114 5.05 18.36 -18.30
CA ALA A 114 6.43 18.83 -18.48
C ALA A 114 7.00 18.53 -19.87
N VAL A 115 6.43 17.56 -20.59
CA VAL A 115 6.87 17.13 -21.93
C VAL A 115 6.03 17.78 -23.04
N GLY A 116 4.76 18.15 -22.78
CA GLY A 116 3.85 18.79 -23.74
C GLY A 116 3.88 20.30 -23.66
#